data_7a2ba03850dd1bd6df0e24e57639fd87
#
_entry.id   7a2ba03850dd1bd6df0e24e57639fd87
#
_cell.length_a   1.000
_cell.length_b   1.000
_cell.length_c   1.000
_cell.angle_alpha   90.00
_cell.angle_beta   90.00
_cell.angle_gamma   90.00
#
_symmetry.space_group_name_H-M   'P 1'
#
loop_
_entity.id
_entity.type
_entity.pdbx_description
1 polymer ?
#
loop_
_entity_poly.entity_id
_entity_poly.type
_entity_poly.pdbx_seq_one_letter_code
_entity_poly.pdbx_strand_id
1 'polypeptide(L)'
;MIELKNVTKIYDQGKENLCVLDNVSIHLARGKFTVLLGPSGSGKSTLLNLIAMLDKPTSGQIFVDGKEITAMRSEAARSKLRLHKMGFVFQFDGLLPEFSLLENVNMPAIMRGENKPQVGQKLLENLGLGKISHKLPADLSGGEKQRASIARALRNHPALLLADEPTGNLDAARKIQVFQEFAQLAKEQGLTIIMVTHDVHAADYADVVYTLRNRKLIQTK
;
A
#
# COMPACT_ATOMS: atom_id res chain seq x y z
N MET A 1 3.00 9.78 11.62
CA MET A 1 2.33 9.73 10.30
C MET A 1 0.95 9.09 10.40
N ILE A 2 0.86 7.88 10.85
CA ILE A 2 -0.41 7.15 11.06
C ILE A 2 -0.56 6.83 12.54
N GLU A 3 -1.74 7.07 13.11
CA GLU A 3 -2.04 6.68 14.49
C GLU A 3 -3.41 6.00 14.53
N LEU A 4 -3.47 4.83 15.12
CA LEU A 4 -4.68 4.09 15.43
C LEU A 4 -4.90 4.13 16.94
N LYS A 5 -6.14 4.42 17.37
CA LYS A 5 -6.55 4.44 18.79
C LYS A 5 -7.73 3.51 18.99
N ASN A 6 -7.50 2.40 19.68
CA ASN A 6 -8.51 1.41 20.09
C ASN A 6 -9.37 0.94 18.91
N VAL A 7 -8.76 0.70 17.76
CA VAL A 7 -9.45 0.34 16.52
C VAL A 7 -9.93 -1.11 16.60
N THR A 8 -11.24 -1.29 16.43
CA THR A 8 -11.89 -2.60 16.33
C THR A 8 -12.61 -2.72 15.00
N LYS A 9 -12.49 -3.88 14.36
CA LYS A 9 -13.26 -4.20 13.15
C LYS A 9 -13.96 -5.53 13.30
N ILE A 10 -15.28 -5.46 13.16
CA ILE A 10 -16.18 -6.60 13.16
C ILE A 10 -16.97 -6.59 11.86
N TYR A 11 -16.99 -7.73 11.16
CA TYR A 11 -17.86 -7.93 10.00
C TYR A 11 -19.10 -8.71 10.44
N ASP A 12 -20.27 -8.20 10.08
CA ASP A 12 -21.54 -8.90 10.24
C ASP A 12 -21.67 -9.95 9.13
N GLN A 13 -21.79 -11.22 9.51
CA GLN A 13 -22.00 -12.34 8.59
C GLN A 13 -23.41 -12.96 8.77
N GLY A 14 -24.34 -12.19 9.29
CA GLY A 14 -25.74 -12.57 9.51
C GLY A 14 -25.96 -13.35 10.81
N LYS A 15 -25.54 -14.61 10.89
CA LYS A 15 -25.72 -15.41 12.13
C LYS A 15 -24.61 -15.22 13.16
N GLU A 16 -23.42 -14.85 12.70
CA GLU A 16 -22.24 -14.68 13.55
C GLU A 16 -21.48 -13.40 13.18
N ASN A 17 -20.91 -12.75 14.18
CA ASN A 17 -20.04 -11.59 14.01
C ASN A 17 -18.58 -12.03 13.95
N LEU A 18 -17.88 -11.72 12.85
CA LEU A 18 -16.46 -11.99 12.71
C LEU A 18 -15.64 -10.79 13.19
N CYS A 19 -15.08 -10.86 14.40
CA CYS A 19 -14.11 -9.88 14.87
C CYS A 19 -12.76 -10.15 14.20
N VAL A 20 -12.25 -9.19 13.42
CA VAL A 20 -10.98 -9.32 12.69
C VAL A 20 -9.86 -8.54 13.38
N LEU A 21 -10.17 -7.37 13.93
CA LEU A 21 -9.25 -6.54 14.73
C LEU A 21 -9.92 -6.21 16.06
N ASP A 22 -9.17 -6.32 17.15
CA ASP A 22 -9.66 -6.12 18.49
C ASP A 22 -8.79 -5.12 19.24
N ASN A 23 -9.34 -3.90 19.45
CA ASN A 23 -8.73 -2.84 20.24
C ASN A 23 -7.26 -2.53 19.85
N VAL A 24 -7.00 -2.40 18.55
CA VAL A 24 -5.66 -2.17 18.01
C VAL A 24 -5.28 -0.70 18.18
N SER A 25 -4.13 -0.46 18.84
CA SER A 25 -3.53 0.87 18.96
C SER A 25 -2.08 0.81 18.54
N ILE A 26 -1.68 1.63 17.54
CA ILE A 26 -0.33 1.73 17.02
C ILE A 26 -0.02 3.15 16.57
N HIS A 27 1.27 3.47 16.57
CA HIS A 27 1.81 4.70 15.97
C HIS A 27 2.88 4.34 14.95
N LEU A 28 2.66 4.73 13.68
CA LEU A 28 3.60 4.51 12.57
C LEU A 28 4.25 5.84 12.21
N ALA A 29 5.57 5.90 12.37
CA ALA A 29 6.35 7.11 12.15
C ALA A 29 6.44 7.47 10.64
N ARG A 30 6.67 8.76 10.36
CA ARG A 30 6.91 9.23 8.99
C ARG A 30 8.27 8.77 8.49
N GLY A 31 8.37 8.48 7.18
CA GLY A 31 9.63 8.13 6.52
C GLY A 31 10.19 6.77 6.93
N LYS A 32 9.34 5.88 7.46
CA LYS A 32 9.72 4.54 7.88
C LYS A 32 9.10 3.48 6.99
N PHE A 33 9.86 2.45 6.72
CA PHE A 33 9.36 1.21 6.13
C PHE A 33 8.88 0.28 7.26
N THR A 34 7.56 0.14 7.36
CA THR A 34 6.90 -0.72 8.34
C THR A 34 6.35 -1.96 7.67
N VAL A 35 6.65 -3.12 8.23
CA VAL A 35 6.11 -4.41 7.78
C VAL A 35 5.12 -4.95 8.82
N LEU A 36 3.94 -5.35 8.35
CA LEU A 36 2.91 -6.00 9.13
C LEU A 36 2.87 -7.48 8.74
N LEU A 37 3.42 -8.33 9.59
CA LEU A 37 3.43 -9.79 9.40
C LEU A 37 2.17 -10.45 9.96
N GLY A 38 1.85 -11.61 9.44
CA GLY A 38 0.79 -12.47 9.98
C GLY A 38 0.33 -13.52 8.99
N PRO A 39 -0.30 -14.60 9.45
CA PRO A 39 -0.83 -15.64 8.58
C PRO A 39 -1.95 -15.10 7.68
N SER A 40 -2.28 -15.85 6.60
CA SER A 40 -3.43 -15.54 5.76
C SER A 40 -4.71 -15.50 6.60
N GLY A 41 -5.58 -14.54 6.32
CA GLY A 41 -6.83 -14.35 7.07
C GLY A 41 -6.68 -13.69 8.46
N SER A 42 -5.48 -13.27 8.88
CA SER A 42 -5.30 -12.63 10.19
C SER A 42 -5.86 -11.20 10.30
N GLY A 43 -6.25 -10.56 9.19
CA GLY A 43 -6.79 -9.19 9.17
C GLY A 43 -5.82 -8.12 8.67
N LYS A 44 -4.67 -8.48 8.09
CA LYS A 44 -3.67 -7.54 7.57
C LYS A 44 -4.23 -6.60 6.50
N SER A 45 -4.86 -7.17 5.47
CA SER A 45 -5.50 -6.38 4.40
C SER A 45 -6.66 -5.54 4.93
N THR A 46 -7.40 -6.04 5.94
CA THR A 46 -8.43 -5.26 6.63
C THR A 46 -7.81 -4.02 7.27
N LEU A 47 -6.72 -4.17 8.02
CA LEU A 47 -6.03 -3.04 8.64
C LEU A 47 -5.54 -2.02 7.59
N LEU A 48 -4.96 -2.51 6.50
CA LEU A 48 -4.53 -1.67 5.39
C LEU A 48 -5.71 -0.90 4.78
N ASN A 49 -6.84 -1.57 4.55
CA ASN A 49 -8.06 -0.96 4.01
C ASN A 49 -8.66 0.11 4.93
N LEU A 50 -8.56 -0.08 6.24
CA LEU A 50 -8.99 0.95 7.22
C LEU A 50 -8.10 2.19 7.15
N ILE A 51 -6.76 2.02 7.09
CA ILE A 51 -5.81 3.13 6.92
C ILE A 51 -6.04 3.84 5.58
N ALA A 52 -6.35 3.07 4.54
CA ALA A 52 -6.67 3.55 3.21
C ALA A 52 -8.03 4.25 3.09
N MET A 53 -8.86 4.21 4.11
CA MET A 53 -10.26 4.68 4.07
C MET A 53 -11.11 3.96 3.00
N LEU A 54 -10.73 2.75 2.61
CA LEU A 54 -11.51 1.87 1.73
C LEU A 54 -12.59 1.13 2.51
N ASP A 55 -12.39 1.00 3.81
CA ASP A 55 -13.35 0.46 4.78
C ASP A 55 -13.39 1.35 6.03
N LYS A 56 -14.35 1.11 6.93
CA LYS A 56 -14.52 1.84 8.19
C LYS A 56 -14.33 0.92 9.37
N PRO A 57 -13.69 1.36 10.47
CA PRO A 57 -13.67 0.58 11.68
C PRO A 57 -15.07 0.52 12.30
N THR A 58 -15.34 -0.51 13.08
CA THR A 58 -16.57 -0.63 13.89
C THR A 58 -16.52 0.34 15.07
N SER A 59 -15.32 0.52 15.66
CA SER A 59 -15.06 1.51 16.70
C SER A 59 -13.58 1.93 16.69
N GLY A 60 -13.24 2.97 17.47
CA GLY A 60 -11.91 3.54 17.53
C GLY A 60 -11.69 4.64 16.50
N GLN A 61 -10.48 5.19 16.48
CA GLN A 61 -10.13 6.34 15.68
C GLN A 61 -8.85 6.08 14.90
N ILE A 62 -8.77 6.62 13.68
CA ILE A 62 -7.58 6.56 12.82
C ILE A 62 -7.22 7.97 12.40
N PHE A 63 -5.95 8.31 12.56
CA PHE A 63 -5.39 9.61 12.18
C PHE A 63 -4.31 9.43 11.10
N VAL A 64 -4.32 10.31 10.12
CA VAL A 64 -3.29 10.45 9.10
C VAL A 64 -2.77 11.88 9.13
N ASP A 65 -1.48 12.06 9.38
CA ASP A 65 -0.85 13.37 9.58
C ASP A 65 -1.60 14.25 10.61
N GLY A 66 -2.02 13.66 11.72
CA GLY A 66 -2.75 14.33 12.79
C GLY A 66 -4.23 14.63 12.49
N LYS A 67 -4.69 14.37 11.26
CA LYS A 67 -6.09 14.52 10.89
C LYS A 67 -6.85 13.23 11.12
N GLU A 68 -7.94 13.28 11.87
CA GLU A 68 -8.83 12.14 12.07
C GLU A 68 -9.57 11.81 10.75
N ILE A 69 -9.29 10.63 10.20
CA ILE A 69 -9.91 10.17 8.96
C ILE A 69 -11.21 9.41 9.20
N THR A 70 -11.39 8.83 10.38
CA THR A 70 -12.62 8.13 10.77
C THR A 70 -13.82 9.08 10.88
N ALA A 71 -13.58 10.34 11.22
CA ALA A 71 -14.62 11.38 11.27
C ALA A 71 -15.05 11.87 9.87
N MET A 72 -14.32 11.52 8.79
CA MET A 72 -14.62 11.98 7.45
C MET A 72 -15.86 11.28 6.89
N ARG A 73 -16.99 12.00 6.78
CA ARG A 73 -18.25 11.47 6.26
C ARG A 73 -18.32 11.42 4.74
N SER A 74 -17.70 12.39 4.05
CA SER A 74 -17.76 12.53 2.60
C SER A 74 -16.81 11.55 1.89
N GLU A 75 -17.33 10.69 1.01
CA GLU A 75 -16.51 9.82 0.17
C GLU A 75 -15.63 10.62 -0.80
N ALA A 76 -16.14 11.71 -1.35
CA ALA A 76 -15.36 12.60 -2.20
C ALA A 76 -14.13 13.17 -1.47
N ALA A 77 -14.27 13.53 -0.18
CA ALA A 77 -13.15 14.00 0.63
C ALA A 77 -12.14 12.87 0.92
N ARG A 78 -12.60 11.65 1.19
CA ARG A 78 -11.72 10.46 1.36
C ARG A 78 -10.97 10.14 0.07
N SER A 79 -11.68 10.08 -1.07
CA SER A 79 -11.08 9.84 -2.40
C SER A 79 -10.04 10.90 -2.75
N LYS A 80 -10.32 12.16 -2.47
CA LYS A 80 -9.36 13.25 -2.67
C LYS A 80 -8.11 13.06 -1.80
N LEU A 81 -8.26 12.66 -0.53
CA LEU A 81 -7.12 12.41 0.35
C LEU A 81 -6.28 11.22 -0.15
N ARG A 82 -6.92 10.09 -0.53
CA ARG A 82 -6.24 8.95 -1.15
C ARG A 82 -5.43 9.37 -2.36
N LEU A 83 -6.09 10.04 -3.32
CA LEU A 83 -5.48 10.44 -4.59
C LEU A 83 -4.26 11.38 -4.41
N HIS A 84 -4.26 12.22 -3.36
CA HIS A 84 -3.18 13.19 -3.14
C HIS A 84 -2.09 12.72 -2.19
N LYS A 85 -2.38 11.78 -1.30
CA LYS A 85 -1.47 11.43 -0.21
C LYS A 85 -1.02 9.97 -0.21
N MET A 86 -1.75 9.09 -0.92
CA MET A 86 -1.53 7.66 -0.84
C MET A 86 -1.24 7.05 -2.20
N GLY A 87 -0.27 6.14 -2.24
CA GLY A 87 -0.04 5.22 -3.34
C GLY A 87 -0.42 3.81 -2.91
N PHE A 88 -0.83 2.98 -3.86
CA PHE A 88 -1.28 1.62 -3.61
C PHE A 88 -0.55 0.64 -4.50
N VAL A 89 0.00 -0.41 -3.90
CA VAL A 89 0.54 -1.59 -4.57
C VAL A 89 -0.24 -2.80 -4.07
N PHE A 90 -0.92 -3.49 -4.97
CA PHE A 90 -1.78 -4.63 -4.65
C PHE A 90 -1.07 -5.95 -4.95
N GLN A 91 -1.55 -7.04 -4.36
CA GLN A 91 -1.07 -8.41 -4.59
C GLN A 91 -1.17 -8.82 -6.06
N PHE A 92 -2.27 -8.49 -6.71
CA PHE A 92 -2.41 -8.54 -8.17
C PHE A 92 -2.09 -7.13 -8.67
N ASP A 93 -1.23 -7.00 -9.65
CA ASP A 93 -0.70 -5.72 -10.15
C ASP A 93 -1.77 -4.63 -10.34
N GLY A 94 -3.03 -5.04 -10.55
CA GLY A 94 -4.19 -4.16 -10.71
C GLY A 94 -4.02 -3.19 -11.89
N LEU A 95 -3.14 -3.52 -12.84
CA LEU A 95 -2.98 -2.75 -14.07
C LEU A 95 -4.25 -2.86 -14.91
N LEU A 96 -4.62 -1.77 -15.55
CA LEU A 96 -5.75 -1.71 -16.46
C LEU A 96 -5.32 -2.35 -17.79
N PRO A 97 -5.93 -3.47 -18.20
CA PRO A 97 -5.43 -4.29 -19.30
C PRO A 97 -5.52 -3.60 -20.68
N GLU A 98 -6.44 -2.64 -20.83
CA GLU A 98 -6.66 -1.89 -22.06
C GLU A 98 -5.69 -0.72 -22.27
N PHE A 99 -4.89 -0.39 -21.25
CA PHE A 99 -3.97 0.74 -21.25
C PHE A 99 -2.52 0.25 -21.28
N SER A 100 -1.68 0.96 -22.03
CA SER A 100 -0.24 0.76 -22.01
C SER A 100 0.35 0.97 -20.61
N LEU A 101 1.60 0.54 -20.39
CA LEU A 101 2.29 0.83 -19.12
C LEU A 101 2.34 2.31 -18.80
N LEU A 102 2.68 3.14 -19.80
CA LEU A 102 2.76 4.59 -19.61
C LEU A 102 1.42 5.19 -19.21
N GLU A 103 0.34 4.76 -19.83
CA GLU A 103 -1.02 5.22 -19.49
C GLU A 103 -1.41 4.74 -18.08
N ASN A 104 -1.16 3.48 -17.75
CA ASN A 104 -1.38 2.95 -16.41
C ASN A 104 -0.66 3.79 -15.34
N VAL A 105 0.61 4.07 -15.55
CA VAL A 105 1.42 4.86 -14.60
C VAL A 105 0.91 6.29 -14.49
N ASN A 106 0.45 6.90 -15.58
CA ASN A 106 -0.04 8.27 -15.56
C ASN A 106 -1.50 8.42 -15.08
N MET A 107 -2.27 7.34 -14.99
CA MET A 107 -3.68 7.37 -14.60
C MET A 107 -3.95 8.17 -13.31
N PRO A 108 -3.18 8.00 -12.21
CA PRO A 108 -3.41 8.78 -10.98
C PRO A 108 -3.22 10.30 -11.18
N ALA A 109 -2.33 10.71 -12.07
CA ALA A 109 -2.11 12.12 -12.36
C ALA A 109 -3.22 12.70 -13.25
N ILE A 110 -3.70 11.93 -14.22
CA ILE A 110 -4.85 12.27 -15.04
C ILE A 110 -6.08 12.50 -14.15
N MET A 111 -6.31 11.64 -13.17
CA MET A 111 -7.40 11.80 -12.19
C MET A 111 -7.25 13.07 -11.32
N ARG A 112 -6.04 13.62 -11.19
CA ARG A 112 -5.78 14.93 -10.54
C ARG A 112 -5.90 16.11 -11.48
N GLY A 113 -6.19 15.87 -12.76
CA GLY A 113 -6.20 16.90 -13.80
C GLY A 113 -4.80 17.28 -14.32
N GLU A 114 -3.78 16.46 -14.05
CA GLU A 114 -2.41 16.69 -14.50
C GLU A 114 -2.12 15.90 -15.79
N ASN A 115 -1.70 16.60 -16.84
CA ASN A 115 -1.27 15.99 -18.10
C ASN A 115 0.23 16.19 -18.30
N LYS A 116 1.05 15.36 -17.62
CA LYS A 116 2.53 15.37 -17.73
C LYS A 116 3.04 13.94 -17.91
N PRO A 117 2.86 13.33 -19.10
CA PRO A 117 3.21 11.93 -19.34
C PRO A 117 4.71 11.65 -19.18
N GLN A 118 5.57 12.64 -19.39
CA GLN A 118 7.02 12.52 -19.21
C GLN A 118 7.45 12.16 -17.79
N VAL A 119 6.64 12.52 -16.76
CA VAL A 119 6.91 12.14 -15.36
C VAL A 119 6.72 10.63 -15.19
N GLY A 120 5.65 10.08 -15.75
CA GLY A 120 5.41 8.62 -15.75
C GLY A 120 6.48 7.88 -16.55
N GLN A 121 6.91 8.42 -17.70
CA GLN A 121 7.99 7.86 -18.51
C GLN A 121 9.29 7.76 -17.70
N LYS A 122 9.67 8.83 -17.00
CA LYS A 122 10.86 8.84 -16.15
C LYS A 122 10.77 7.83 -14.98
N LEU A 123 9.60 7.66 -14.37
CA LEU A 123 9.40 6.62 -13.34
C LEU A 123 9.61 5.22 -13.91
N LEU A 124 9.09 4.95 -15.11
CA LEU A 124 9.32 3.67 -15.80
C LEU A 124 10.78 3.47 -16.16
N GLU A 125 11.49 4.49 -16.60
CA GLU A 125 12.94 4.43 -16.88
C GLU A 125 13.74 4.08 -15.63
N ASN A 126 13.45 4.73 -14.51
CA ASN A 126 14.11 4.47 -13.22
C ASN A 126 13.91 3.02 -12.74
N LEU A 127 12.80 2.38 -13.12
CA LEU A 127 12.49 0.99 -12.79
C LEU A 127 12.85 0.00 -13.91
N GLY A 128 13.61 0.44 -14.93
CA GLY A 128 14.08 -0.41 -16.03
C GLY A 128 13.00 -0.79 -17.05
N LEU A 129 11.87 -0.05 -17.08
CA LEU A 129 10.72 -0.32 -17.95
C LEU A 129 10.55 0.71 -19.08
N GLY A 130 11.43 1.70 -19.19
CA GLY A 130 11.27 2.82 -20.14
C GLY A 130 11.12 2.37 -21.59
N LYS A 131 11.90 1.35 -22.03
CA LYS A 131 11.86 0.84 -23.41
C LYS A 131 10.57 0.11 -23.77
N ILE A 132 9.85 -0.40 -22.78
CA ILE A 132 8.61 -1.17 -22.94
C ILE A 132 7.38 -0.40 -22.48
N SER A 133 7.48 0.90 -22.27
CA SER A 133 6.38 1.75 -21.74
C SER A 133 5.12 1.75 -22.60
N HIS A 134 5.24 1.40 -23.89
CA HIS A 134 4.14 1.27 -24.84
C HIS A 134 3.40 -0.08 -24.80
N LYS A 135 3.98 -1.11 -24.13
CA LYS A 135 3.37 -2.44 -24.07
C LYS A 135 2.13 -2.46 -23.19
N LEU A 136 1.22 -3.40 -23.52
CA LEU A 136 0.07 -3.72 -22.68
C LEU A 136 0.44 -4.66 -21.53
N PRO A 137 -0.30 -4.68 -20.42
CA PRO A 137 -0.05 -5.59 -19.30
C PRO A 137 0.01 -7.07 -19.71
N ALA A 138 -0.76 -7.50 -20.71
CA ALA A 138 -0.74 -8.88 -21.17
C ALA A 138 0.64 -9.36 -21.67
N ASP A 139 1.45 -8.43 -22.21
CA ASP A 139 2.74 -8.73 -22.82
C ASP A 139 3.91 -8.69 -21.83
N LEU A 140 3.63 -8.59 -20.52
CA LEU A 140 4.62 -8.38 -19.48
C LEU A 140 4.78 -9.60 -18.58
N SER A 141 6.03 -9.81 -18.14
CA SER A 141 6.31 -10.73 -17.03
C SER A 141 5.74 -10.23 -15.70
N GLY A 142 5.54 -11.14 -14.72
CA GLY A 142 5.04 -10.76 -13.40
C GLY A 142 5.89 -9.69 -12.70
N GLY A 143 7.24 -9.75 -12.85
CA GLY A 143 8.12 -8.74 -12.27
C GLY A 143 8.02 -7.37 -12.96
N GLU A 144 7.79 -7.33 -14.29
CA GLU A 144 7.55 -6.08 -15.00
C GLU A 144 6.23 -5.45 -14.58
N LYS A 145 5.16 -6.25 -14.44
CA LYS A 145 3.86 -5.79 -13.92
C LYS A 145 4.00 -5.21 -12.53
N GLN A 146 4.73 -5.88 -11.64
CA GLN A 146 4.96 -5.42 -10.28
C GLN A 146 5.68 -4.07 -10.24
N ARG A 147 6.79 -3.92 -10.99
CA ARG A 147 7.49 -2.63 -11.07
C ARG A 147 6.63 -1.53 -11.67
N ALA A 148 5.79 -1.83 -12.68
CA ALA A 148 4.84 -0.87 -13.23
C ALA A 148 3.77 -0.44 -12.20
N SER A 149 3.29 -1.37 -11.38
CA SER A 149 2.37 -1.07 -10.27
C SER A 149 3.02 -0.15 -9.23
N ILE A 150 4.29 -0.37 -8.90
CA ILE A 150 5.08 0.53 -8.04
C ILE A 150 5.22 1.91 -8.70
N ALA A 151 5.58 1.99 -9.98
CA ALA A 151 5.67 3.26 -10.71
C ALA A 151 4.35 4.04 -10.65
N ARG A 152 3.22 3.37 -10.89
CA ARG A 152 1.89 3.95 -10.80
C ARG A 152 1.58 4.48 -9.41
N ALA A 153 1.92 3.71 -8.37
CA ALA A 153 1.70 4.11 -6.98
C ALA A 153 2.49 5.37 -6.59
N LEU A 154 3.69 5.54 -7.15
CA LEU A 154 4.57 6.67 -6.89
C LEU A 154 4.25 7.92 -7.75
N ARG A 155 3.40 7.79 -8.78
CA ARG A 155 3.19 8.83 -9.80
C ARG A 155 2.75 10.18 -9.25
N ASN A 156 1.98 10.21 -8.18
CA ASN A 156 1.48 11.42 -7.54
C ASN A 156 2.36 11.91 -6.36
N HIS A 157 3.59 11.39 -6.22
CA HIS A 157 4.48 11.69 -5.10
C HIS A 157 3.76 11.54 -3.74
N PRO A 158 3.24 10.33 -3.43
CA PRO A 158 2.48 10.12 -2.21
C PRO A 158 3.36 10.30 -0.97
N ALA A 159 2.76 10.71 0.14
CA ALA A 159 3.42 10.72 1.45
C ALA A 159 3.40 9.34 2.12
N LEU A 160 2.48 8.47 1.68
CA LEU A 160 2.23 7.13 2.21
C LEU A 160 2.07 6.13 1.07
N LEU A 161 2.85 5.06 1.08
CA LEU A 161 2.69 3.91 0.20
C LEU A 161 2.11 2.74 1.00
N LEU A 162 1.00 2.21 0.53
CA LEU A 162 0.33 1.04 1.09
C LEU A 162 0.52 -0.14 0.13
N ALA A 163 1.10 -1.23 0.63
CA ALA A 163 1.40 -2.42 -0.18
C ALA A 163 0.76 -3.66 0.45
N ASP A 164 -0.16 -4.29 -0.27
CA ASP A 164 -0.84 -5.51 0.14
C ASP A 164 -0.26 -6.71 -0.61
N GLU A 165 0.50 -7.57 0.10
CA GLU A 165 1.18 -8.77 -0.43
C GLU A 165 1.90 -8.53 -1.77
N PRO A 166 2.74 -7.46 -1.89
CA PRO A 166 3.25 -7.01 -3.20
C PRO A 166 4.20 -8.00 -3.86
N THR A 167 4.59 -9.05 -3.16
CA THR A 167 5.54 -10.06 -3.63
C THR A 167 4.93 -11.46 -3.79
N GLY A 168 3.60 -11.59 -3.62
CA GLY A 168 2.92 -12.89 -3.57
C GLY A 168 3.14 -13.77 -4.82
N ASN A 169 3.31 -13.17 -5.99
CA ASN A 169 3.47 -13.84 -7.29
C ASN A 169 4.90 -13.82 -7.83
N LEU A 170 5.90 -13.49 -7.00
CA LEU A 170 7.31 -13.38 -7.40
C LEU A 170 8.14 -14.56 -6.87
N ASP A 171 9.19 -14.90 -7.62
CA ASP A 171 10.24 -15.80 -7.14
C ASP A 171 11.07 -15.17 -6.00
N ALA A 172 11.83 -15.99 -5.27
CA ALA A 172 12.56 -15.55 -4.09
C ALA A 172 13.54 -14.39 -4.37
N ALA A 173 14.25 -14.41 -5.50
CA ALA A 173 15.21 -13.36 -5.85
C ALA A 173 14.51 -12.02 -6.12
N ARG A 174 13.38 -12.04 -6.83
CA ARG A 174 12.60 -10.84 -7.13
C ARG A 174 11.89 -10.27 -5.91
N LYS A 175 11.47 -11.12 -4.95
CA LYS A 175 10.94 -10.67 -3.66
C LYS A 175 11.95 -9.79 -2.92
N ILE A 176 13.18 -10.26 -2.83
CA ILE A 176 14.27 -9.53 -2.17
C ILE A 176 14.49 -8.17 -2.84
N GLN A 177 14.47 -8.11 -4.18
CA GLN A 177 14.61 -6.84 -4.90
C GLN A 177 13.51 -5.84 -4.52
N VAL A 178 12.25 -6.28 -4.45
CA VAL A 178 11.13 -5.41 -4.04
C VAL A 178 11.30 -4.91 -2.62
N PHE A 179 11.75 -5.76 -1.68
CA PHE A 179 12.00 -5.34 -0.30
C PHE A 179 13.12 -4.29 -0.22
N GLN A 180 14.19 -4.48 -0.98
CA GLN A 180 15.30 -3.53 -1.09
C GLN A 180 14.84 -2.19 -1.70
N GLU A 181 14.05 -2.24 -2.78
CA GLU A 181 13.48 -1.05 -3.42
C GLU A 181 12.61 -0.25 -2.43
N PHE A 182 11.77 -0.93 -1.64
CA PHE A 182 10.95 -0.26 -0.64
C PHE A 182 11.78 0.35 0.50
N ALA A 183 12.79 -0.37 0.99
CA ALA A 183 13.70 0.16 1.99
C ALA A 183 14.46 1.40 1.47
N GLN A 184 14.92 1.35 0.23
CA GLN A 184 15.60 2.47 -0.42
C GLN A 184 14.67 3.68 -0.61
N LEU A 185 13.44 3.48 -1.09
CA LEU A 185 12.44 4.55 -1.23
C LEU A 185 12.14 5.22 0.10
N ALA A 186 11.97 4.46 1.18
CA ALA A 186 11.76 5.02 2.52
C ALA A 186 12.96 5.86 2.97
N LYS A 187 14.17 5.33 2.81
CA LYS A 187 15.41 5.98 3.28
C LYS A 187 15.77 7.22 2.46
N GLU A 188 15.70 7.16 1.14
CA GLU A 188 16.20 8.24 0.26
C GLU A 188 15.16 9.32 0.00
N GLN A 189 13.88 8.94 -0.10
CA GLN A 189 12.80 9.87 -0.41
C GLN A 189 11.96 10.27 0.80
N GLY A 190 12.24 9.72 1.99
CA GLY A 190 11.44 9.95 3.18
C GLY A 190 10.00 9.43 3.04
N LEU A 191 9.77 8.47 2.11
CA LEU A 191 8.46 7.89 1.87
C LEU A 191 8.06 7.01 3.06
N THR A 192 6.87 7.21 3.58
CA THR A 192 6.32 6.29 4.59
C THR A 192 5.74 5.08 3.86
N ILE A 193 6.17 3.88 4.24
CA ILE A 193 5.71 2.65 3.60
C ILE A 193 5.11 1.71 4.65
N ILE A 194 3.93 1.20 4.38
CA ILE A 194 3.29 0.13 5.14
C ILE A 194 3.06 -1.04 4.19
N MET A 195 3.75 -2.13 4.45
CA MET A 195 3.59 -3.37 3.70
C MET A 195 2.98 -4.44 4.58
N VAL A 196 1.92 -5.07 4.12
CA VAL A 196 1.37 -6.26 4.76
C VAL A 196 1.80 -7.50 3.96
N THR A 197 2.30 -8.51 4.64
CA THR A 197 2.77 -9.75 4.02
C THR A 197 2.80 -10.90 5.02
N HIS A 198 2.85 -12.13 4.51
CA HIS A 198 3.17 -13.32 5.28
C HIS A 198 4.64 -13.75 5.13
N ASP A 199 5.39 -13.08 4.25
CA ASP A 199 6.81 -13.38 4.00
C ASP A 199 7.69 -12.77 5.11
N VAL A 200 8.26 -13.63 5.94
CA VAL A 200 9.08 -13.21 7.09
C VAL A 200 10.38 -12.51 6.70
N HIS A 201 10.90 -12.76 5.48
CA HIS A 201 12.12 -12.10 5.00
C HIS A 201 11.95 -10.60 4.80
N ALA A 202 10.72 -10.10 4.65
CA ALA A 202 10.46 -8.68 4.57
C ALA A 202 10.90 -7.91 5.85
N ALA A 203 10.91 -8.60 7.00
CA ALA A 203 11.34 -8.04 8.28
C ALA A 203 12.81 -7.60 8.29
N ASP A 204 13.67 -8.25 7.51
CA ASP A 204 15.10 -7.95 7.45
C ASP A 204 15.35 -6.56 6.86
N TYR A 205 14.46 -6.09 6.00
CA TYR A 205 14.54 -4.81 5.28
C TYR A 205 13.74 -3.68 5.94
N ALA A 206 12.85 -4.00 6.88
CA ALA A 206 11.98 -3.04 7.53
C ALA A 206 12.67 -2.29 8.68
N ASP A 207 12.31 -1.02 8.86
CA ASP A 207 12.67 -0.24 10.06
C ASP A 207 11.88 -0.70 11.29
N VAL A 208 10.61 -1.08 11.08
CA VAL A 208 9.67 -1.46 12.14
C VAL A 208 8.87 -2.67 11.68
N VAL A 209 8.70 -3.64 12.56
CA VAL A 209 7.91 -4.84 12.29
C VAL A 209 6.84 -5.02 13.35
N TYR A 210 5.61 -5.21 12.90
CA TYR A 210 4.51 -5.67 13.74
C TYR A 210 4.04 -7.04 13.28
N THR A 211 3.61 -7.85 14.21
CA THR A 211 2.95 -9.13 13.92
C THR A 211 1.49 -9.07 14.34
N LEU A 212 0.58 -9.33 13.40
CA LEU A 212 -0.85 -9.45 13.65
C LEU A 212 -1.18 -10.91 14.02
N ARG A 213 -1.45 -11.12 15.29
CA ARG A 213 -1.81 -12.44 15.84
C ARG A 213 -2.95 -12.30 16.84
N ASN A 214 -3.90 -13.23 16.80
CA ASN A 214 -5.07 -13.22 17.69
C ASN A 214 -5.78 -11.87 17.69
N ARG A 215 -5.98 -11.26 16.51
CA ARG A 215 -6.67 -9.95 16.30
C ARG A 215 -5.94 -8.74 16.88
N LYS A 216 -4.73 -8.90 17.42
CA LYS A 216 -3.91 -7.84 18.05
C LYS A 216 -2.60 -7.67 17.31
N LEU A 217 -2.09 -6.43 17.30
CA LEU A 217 -0.77 -6.11 16.79
C LEU A 217 0.25 -6.10 17.92
N ILE A 218 1.37 -6.77 17.69
CA ILE A 218 2.50 -6.83 18.62
C ILE A 218 3.73 -6.34 17.85
N GLN A 219 4.43 -5.34 18.35
CA GLN A 219 5.69 -4.90 17.77
C GLN A 219 6.77 -5.94 18.07
N THR A 220 7.50 -6.35 17.02
CA THR A 220 8.55 -7.39 17.11
C THR A 220 9.93 -6.87 16.70
N LYS A 221 10.00 -5.68 16.10
CA LYS A 221 11.23 -4.95 15.78
C LYS A 221 11.01 -3.45 15.86
#